data_2b8fa7473230452e47100d57927ec25d
#
_entry.id   2b8fa7473230452e47100d57927ec25d
#
_cell.length_a   1.000
_cell.length_b   1.000
_cell.length_c   1.000
_cell.angle_alpha   90.00
_cell.angle_beta   90.00
_cell.angle_gamma   90.00
#
_symmetry.space_group_name_H-M   'P 1'
#
loop_
_entity.id
_entity.type
_entity.pdbx_description
1 polymer ?
#
loop_
_entity_poly.entity_id
_entity_poly.type
_entity_poly.pdbx_seq_one_letter_code
_entity_poly.pdbx_strand_id
1 'polypeptide(L)'
;MPINDLLLTEFDEEVKKTRTTLERVPTGKGDFAPHPKSMPLGKLAPHVAQLGGFGLTILTEPGLDFSQRRFTPLPYESGAQLARAFDESAAQVREALRNVPDSAWTEPWKLSFQGKTIFQGTRFLAYREMFMNHVVHHRAQLGVYLRLNSEPVPATYGPSADETLGF
;
A
#
# COMPACT_ATOMS: atom_id res chain seq x y z
N MET A 1 -11.01 24.38 1.65
CA MET A 1 -9.95 23.48 1.12
C MET A 1 -10.64 22.18 0.78
N PRO A 2 -10.57 21.73 -0.46
CA PRO A 2 -11.09 20.41 -0.86
C PRO A 2 -10.44 19.28 -0.05
N ILE A 3 -11.18 18.20 0.20
CA ILE A 3 -10.65 17.01 0.90
C ILE A 3 -9.45 16.43 0.14
N ASN A 4 -9.51 16.46 -1.18
CA ASN A 4 -8.45 15.95 -2.06
C ASN A 4 -7.08 16.61 -1.79
N ASP A 5 -7.03 17.91 -1.50
CA ASP A 5 -5.76 18.61 -1.25
C ASP A 5 -5.05 18.07 -0.01
N LEU A 6 -5.81 17.77 1.05
CA LEU A 6 -5.29 17.16 2.27
C LEU A 6 -4.82 15.74 2.02
N LEU A 7 -5.64 14.94 1.33
CA LEU A 7 -5.33 13.54 1.05
C LEU A 7 -4.18 13.38 0.06
N LEU A 8 -4.02 14.28 -0.91
CA LEU A 8 -2.87 14.28 -1.83
C LEU A 8 -1.56 14.56 -1.10
N THR A 9 -1.57 15.52 -0.17
CA THR A 9 -0.38 15.83 0.64
C THR A 9 0.06 14.62 1.45
N GLU A 10 -0.88 13.96 2.14
CA GLU A 10 -0.61 12.73 2.90
C GLU A 10 -0.14 11.61 1.98
N PHE A 11 -0.85 11.37 0.87
CA PHE A 11 -0.54 10.31 -0.08
C PHE A 11 0.87 10.46 -0.65
N ASP A 12 1.27 11.65 -1.08
CA ASP A 12 2.59 11.92 -1.64
C ASP A 12 3.71 11.62 -0.62
N GLU A 13 3.51 11.90 0.67
CA GLU A 13 4.47 11.55 1.73
C GLU A 13 4.51 10.04 1.99
N GLU A 14 3.36 9.36 2.01
CA GLU A 14 3.31 7.91 2.21
C GLU A 14 3.90 7.14 1.02
N VAL A 15 3.75 7.65 -0.21
CA VAL A 15 4.38 7.10 -1.41
C VAL A 15 5.90 7.12 -1.29
N LYS A 16 6.51 8.26 -0.90
CA LYS A 16 7.97 8.36 -0.72
C LYS A 16 8.49 7.31 0.26
N LYS A 17 7.86 7.22 1.45
CA LYS A 17 8.25 6.27 2.50
C LYS A 17 8.11 4.82 2.06
N THR A 18 7.02 4.50 1.37
CA THR A 18 6.76 3.13 0.89
C THR A 18 7.74 2.74 -0.21
N ARG A 19 7.98 3.64 -1.16
CA ARG A 19 8.96 3.46 -2.23
C ARG A 19 10.35 3.15 -1.67
N THR A 20 10.84 3.98 -0.74
CA THR A 20 12.15 3.76 -0.10
C THR A 20 12.22 2.41 0.62
N THR A 21 11.15 1.99 1.29
CA THR A 21 11.10 0.68 1.95
C THR A 21 11.15 -0.47 0.95
N LEU A 22 10.42 -0.37 -0.17
CA LEU A 22 10.41 -1.38 -1.22
C LEU A 22 11.78 -1.51 -1.91
N GLU A 23 12.48 -0.41 -2.16
CA GLU A 23 13.81 -0.42 -2.77
C GLU A 23 14.83 -1.24 -1.98
N ARG A 24 14.66 -1.34 -0.67
CA ARG A 24 15.56 -2.08 0.24
C ARG A 24 15.23 -3.55 0.37
N VAL A 25 14.18 -4.02 -0.29
CA VAL A 25 13.81 -5.44 -0.24
C VAL A 25 14.92 -6.28 -0.90
N PRO A 26 15.56 -7.21 -0.14
CA PRO A 26 16.67 -8.00 -0.67
C PRO A 26 16.22 -8.99 -1.74
N THR A 27 17.07 -9.27 -2.70
CA THR A 27 16.86 -10.30 -3.73
C THR A 27 17.11 -11.70 -3.14
N GLY A 28 16.37 -12.71 -3.61
CA GLY A 28 16.61 -14.12 -3.26
C GLY A 28 16.15 -14.52 -1.85
N LYS A 29 15.41 -13.67 -1.14
CA LYS A 29 14.89 -13.94 0.21
C LYS A 29 13.38 -14.18 0.24
N GLY A 30 12.80 -14.59 -0.90
CA GLY A 30 11.34 -14.73 -1.05
C GLY A 30 10.68 -15.68 -0.05
N ASP A 31 11.35 -16.75 0.34
CA ASP A 31 10.83 -17.73 1.29
C ASP A 31 10.99 -17.33 2.77
N PHE A 32 11.72 -16.24 3.04
CA PHE A 32 11.91 -15.76 4.41
C PHE A 32 10.58 -15.36 5.05
N ALA A 33 10.31 -15.91 6.24
CA ALA A 33 9.22 -15.51 7.11
C ALA A 33 9.68 -15.56 8.58
N PRO A 34 9.38 -14.55 9.41
CA PRO A 34 9.81 -14.53 10.81
C PRO A 34 9.12 -15.57 11.69
N HIS A 35 8.00 -16.12 11.22
CA HIS A 35 7.23 -17.17 11.88
C HIS A 35 6.51 -18.00 10.82
N PRO A 36 6.26 -19.32 11.04
CA PRO A 36 5.56 -20.18 10.07
C PRO A 36 4.15 -19.71 9.65
N LYS A 37 3.50 -18.91 10.50
CA LYS A 37 2.19 -18.31 10.19
C LYS A 37 2.28 -16.93 9.56
N SER A 38 3.49 -16.36 9.43
CA SER A 38 3.69 -15.07 8.78
C SER A 38 3.70 -15.21 7.26
N MET A 39 3.31 -14.16 6.56
CA MET A 39 3.40 -14.09 5.10
C MET A 39 4.88 -14.10 4.69
N PRO A 40 5.34 -14.96 3.77
CA PRO A 40 6.71 -14.89 3.26
C PRO A 40 7.02 -13.54 2.60
N LEU A 41 8.29 -13.11 2.65
CA LEU A 41 8.76 -11.84 2.07
C LEU A 41 8.38 -11.71 0.59
N GLY A 42 8.53 -12.80 -0.18
CA GLY A 42 8.15 -12.85 -1.60
C GLY A 42 6.64 -12.74 -1.88
N LYS A 43 5.81 -12.71 -0.84
CA LYS A 43 4.37 -12.38 -0.93
C LYS A 43 4.09 -11.01 -0.33
N LEU A 44 4.70 -10.67 0.81
CA LEU A 44 4.48 -9.40 1.49
C LEU A 44 4.95 -8.21 0.66
N ALA A 45 6.16 -8.26 0.11
CA ALA A 45 6.71 -7.13 -0.64
C ALA A 45 5.94 -6.86 -1.96
N PRO A 46 5.62 -7.86 -2.81
CA PRO A 46 4.72 -7.66 -3.94
C PRO A 46 3.31 -7.17 -3.53
N HIS A 47 2.77 -7.65 -2.41
CA HIS A 47 1.49 -7.17 -1.90
C HIS A 47 1.52 -5.67 -1.61
N VAL A 48 2.56 -5.18 -0.91
CA VAL A 48 2.75 -3.73 -0.67
C VAL A 48 2.82 -2.97 -1.99
N ALA A 49 3.60 -3.46 -2.95
CA ALA A 49 3.76 -2.82 -4.25
C ALA A 49 2.45 -2.75 -5.06
N GLN A 50 1.52 -3.69 -4.87
CA GLN A 50 0.25 -3.76 -5.61
C GLN A 50 -0.93 -3.06 -4.92
N LEU A 51 -0.77 -2.56 -3.69
CA LEU A 51 -1.87 -1.91 -2.96
C LEU A 51 -2.41 -0.67 -3.67
N GLY A 52 -1.61 0.01 -4.49
CA GLY A 52 -2.07 1.13 -5.32
C GLY A 52 -3.25 0.76 -6.23
N GLY A 53 -3.25 -0.44 -6.82
CA GLY A 53 -4.37 -0.92 -7.64
C GLY A 53 -5.69 -1.06 -6.86
N PHE A 54 -5.59 -1.42 -5.58
CA PHE A 54 -6.76 -1.44 -4.69
C PHE A 54 -7.23 -0.01 -4.34
N GLY A 55 -6.29 0.89 -4.07
CA GLY A 55 -6.58 2.32 -3.86
C GLY A 55 -7.29 2.93 -5.07
N LEU A 56 -6.81 2.65 -6.28
CA LEU A 56 -7.44 3.10 -7.53
C LEU A 56 -8.89 2.61 -7.64
N THR A 57 -9.14 1.34 -7.33
CA THR A 57 -10.51 0.77 -7.33
C THR A 57 -11.44 1.51 -6.36
N ILE A 58 -10.97 1.83 -5.16
CA ILE A 58 -11.77 2.58 -4.17
C ILE A 58 -12.14 3.97 -4.70
N LEU A 59 -11.23 4.62 -5.43
CA LEU A 59 -11.45 5.97 -5.95
C LEU A 59 -12.37 6.00 -7.18
N THR A 60 -12.35 4.95 -8.02
CA THR A 60 -12.99 4.96 -9.33
C THR A 60 -14.25 4.08 -9.44
N GLU A 61 -14.44 3.12 -8.55
CA GLU A 61 -15.55 2.16 -8.61
C GLU A 61 -16.49 2.31 -7.40
N PRO A 62 -17.76 1.95 -7.54
CA PRO A 62 -18.74 2.07 -6.44
C PRO A 62 -18.60 1.00 -5.36
N GLY A 63 -17.75 0.01 -5.59
CA GLY A 63 -17.47 -1.11 -4.68
C GLY A 63 -16.62 -2.18 -5.37
N LEU A 64 -16.29 -3.24 -4.63
CA LEU A 64 -15.53 -4.36 -5.15
C LEU A 64 -16.08 -5.69 -4.61
N ASP A 65 -16.26 -6.66 -5.49
CA ASP A 65 -16.36 -8.07 -5.10
C ASP A 65 -15.10 -8.81 -5.52
N PHE A 66 -14.31 -9.26 -4.56
CA PHE A 66 -13.08 -10.02 -4.83
C PHE A 66 -13.31 -11.30 -5.61
N SER A 67 -14.51 -11.91 -5.54
CA SER A 67 -14.82 -13.13 -6.31
C SER A 67 -14.97 -12.87 -7.81
N GLN A 68 -15.20 -11.60 -8.22
CA GLN A 68 -15.39 -11.19 -9.61
C GLN A 68 -14.09 -10.65 -10.24
N ARG A 69 -13.01 -10.52 -9.46
CA ARG A 69 -11.76 -9.93 -9.93
C ARG A 69 -10.61 -10.92 -9.82
N ARG A 70 -9.90 -11.13 -10.93
CA ARG A 70 -8.64 -11.87 -10.92
C ARG A 70 -7.49 -10.92 -10.58
N PHE A 71 -6.73 -11.25 -9.55
CA PHE A 71 -5.48 -10.59 -9.24
C PHE A 71 -4.33 -11.39 -9.84
N THR A 72 -3.51 -10.75 -10.65
CA THR A 72 -2.24 -11.33 -11.09
C THR A 72 -1.17 -10.95 -10.07
N PRO A 73 -0.59 -11.91 -9.35
CA PRO A 73 0.48 -11.61 -8.42
C PRO A 73 1.67 -10.98 -9.14
N LEU A 74 2.22 -9.91 -8.59
CA LEU A 74 3.47 -9.32 -9.06
C LEU A 74 4.61 -10.29 -8.72
N PRO A 75 5.51 -10.62 -9.66
CA PRO A 75 6.68 -11.42 -9.36
C PRO A 75 7.59 -10.72 -8.35
N TYR A 76 8.28 -11.51 -7.54
CA TYR A 76 9.32 -11.03 -6.62
C TYR A 76 10.68 -11.24 -7.26
N GLU A 77 11.25 -10.20 -7.85
CA GLU A 77 12.55 -10.24 -8.51
C GLU A 77 13.59 -9.41 -7.76
N SER A 78 13.27 -8.15 -7.47
CA SER A 78 14.15 -7.21 -6.76
C SER A 78 13.36 -6.07 -6.12
N GLY A 79 13.95 -5.41 -5.12
CA GLY A 79 13.39 -4.19 -4.53
C GLY A 79 13.16 -3.09 -5.56
N ALA A 80 14.09 -2.91 -6.50
CA ALA A 80 13.95 -1.91 -7.56
C ALA A 80 12.79 -2.21 -8.52
N GLN A 81 12.51 -3.48 -8.82
CA GLN A 81 11.35 -3.88 -9.63
C GLN A 81 10.05 -3.59 -8.87
N LEU A 82 9.99 -3.93 -7.58
CA LEU A 82 8.82 -3.67 -6.73
C LEU A 82 8.55 -2.17 -6.59
N ALA A 83 9.59 -1.35 -6.38
CA ALA A 83 9.47 0.10 -6.29
C ALA A 83 8.93 0.72 -7.60
N ARG A 84 9.40 0.27 -8.77
CA ARG A 84 8.85 0.73 -10.06
C ARG A 84 7.38 0.38 -10.25
N ALA A 85 6.99 -0.86 -9.93
CA ALA A 85 5.58 -1.27 -10.01
C ALA A 85 4.69 -0.47 -9.06
N PHE A 86 5.20 -0.14 -7.87
CA PHE A 86 4.53 0.73 -6.93
C PHE A 86 4.40 2.16 -7.47
N ASP A 87 5.47 2.74 -8.04
CA ASP A 87 5.44 4.10 -8.63
C ASP A 87 4.38 4.22 -9.73
N GLU A 88 4.27 3.20 -10.60
CA GLU A 88 3.26 3.16 -11.67
C GLU A 88 1.84 3.18 -11.11
N SER A 89 1.56 2.36 -10.10
CA SER A 89 0.24 2.31 -9.46
C SER A 89 -0.04 3.59 -8.64
N ALA A 90 0.96 4.14 -7.98
CA ALA A 90 0.85 5.38 -7.21
C ALA A 90 0.53 6.58 -8.11
N ALA A 91 1.13 6.65 -9.30
CA ALA A 91 0.81 7.70 -10.28
C ALA A 91 -0.66 7.67 -10.69
N GLN A 92 -1.22 6.48 -10.92
CA GLN A 92 -2.64 6.31 -11.25
C GLN A 92 -3.56 6.70 -10.08
N VAL A 93 -3.22 6.28 -8.85
CA VAL A 93 -3.95 6.69 -7.63
C VAL A 93 -3.92 8.19 -7.46
N ARG A 94 -2.76 8.82 -7.64
CA ARG A 94 -2.58 10.27 -7.51
C ARG A 94 -3.46 11.05 -8.49
N GLU A 95 -3.51 10.60 -9.74
CA GLU A 95 -4.37 11.22 -10.75
C GLU A 95 -5.86 11.01 -10.45
N ALA A 96 -6.27 9.81 -10.07
CA ALA A 96 -7.65 9.54 -9.65
C ALA A 96 -8.05 10.39 -8.44
N LEU A 97 -7.16 10.49 -7.43
CA LEU A 97 -7.40 11.25 -6.21
C LEU A 97 -7.64 12.75 -6.47
N ARG A 98 -6.93 13.34 -7.45
CA ARG A 98 -7.15 14.74 -7.88
C ARG A 98 -8.56 14.97 -8.43
N ASN A 99 -9.14 13.95 -9.06
CA ASN A 99 -10.38 14.07 -9.83
C ASN A 99 -11.62 13.58 -9.07
N VAL A 100 -11.47 13.05 -7.85
CA VAL A 100 -12.63 12.65 -7.02
C VAL A 100 -13.40 13.89 -6.59
N PRO A 101 -14.69 14.04 -6.91
CA PRO A 101 -15.49 15.15 -6.41
C PRO A 101 -15.71 15.04 -4.90
N ASP A 102 -15.72 16.18 -4.20
CA ASP A 102 -15.91 16.20 -2.74
C ASP A 102 -17.16 15.43 -2.27
N SER A 103 -18.24 15.46 -3.03
CA SER A 103 -19.47 14.72 -2.73
C SER A 103 -19.27 13.20 -2.74
N ALA A 104 -18.34 12.68 -3.55
CA ALA A 104 -18.11 11.24 -3.64
C ALA A 104 -17.52 10.66 -2.36
N TRP A 105 -16.85 11.44 -1.52
CA TRP A 105 -16.26 10.95 -0.28
C TRP A 105 -17.28 10.44 0.74
N THR A 106 -18.50 10.93 0.68
CA THR A 106 -19.61 10.48 1.55
C THR A 106 -20.46 9.37 0.93
N GLU A 107 -20.24 9.04 -0.34
CA GLU A 107 -20.95 7.94 -1.00
C GLU A 107 -20.63 6.58 -0.33
N PRO A 108 -21.64 5.67 -0.29
CA PRO A 108 -21.41 4.34 0.23
C PRO A 108 -20.44 3.56 -0.66
N TRP A 109 -19.51 2.83 -0.03
CA TRP A 109 -18.60 1.92 -0.70
C TRP A 109 -18.57 0.57 0.02
N LYS A 110 -18.52 -0.52 -0.75
CA LYS A 110 -18.63 -1.88 -0.21
C LYS A 110 -17.55 -2.78 -0.79
N LEU A 111 -16.92 -3.57 0.09
CA LEU A 111 -16.08 -4.71 -0.25
C LEU A 111 -16.80 -5.99 0.11
N SER A 112 -16.87 -6.93 -0.83
CA SER A 112 -17.46 -8.27 -0.60
C SER A 112 -16.59 -9.38 -1.18
N PHE A 113 -16.87 -10.60 -0.74
CA PHE A 113 -16.34 -11.83 -1.30
C PHE A 113 -17.40 -12.93 -1.24
N GLN A 114 -17.75 -13.50 -2.39
CA GLN A 114 -18.79 -14.54 -2.49
C GLN A 114 -20.09 -14.18 -1.76
N GLY A 115 -20.57 -12.94 -1.96
CA GLY A 115 -21.79 -12.43 -1.34
C GLY A 115 -21.67 -12.00 0.12
N LYS A 116 -20.55 -12.30 0.80
CA LYS A 116 -20.31 -11.84 2.18
C LYS A 116 -19.70 -10.45 2.18
N THR A 117 -20.26 -9.55 2.96
CA THR A 117 -19.69 -8.22 3.18
C THR A 117 -18.46 -8.31 4.07
N ILE A 118 -17.31 -7.81 3.59
CA ILE A 118 -16.06 -7.69 4.33
C ILE A 118 -15.97 -6.30 4.96
N PHE A 119 -16.34 -5.26 4.19
CA PHE A 119 -16.36 -3.87 4.62
C PHE A 119 -17.56 -3.16 3.99
N GLN A 120 -18.17 -2.24 4.74
CA GLN A 120 -19.18 -1.32 4.23
C GLN A 120 -19.07 -0.01 5.01
N GLY A 121 -18.96 1.10 4.30
CA GLY A 121 -18.81 2.42 4.88
C GLY A 121 -18.88 3.50 3.80
N THR A 122 -18.41 4.71 4.12
CA THR A 122 -18.20 5.75 3.12
C THR A 122 -16.96 5.47 2.27
N ARG A 123 -16.88 6.03 1.06
CA ARG A 123 -15.67 5.97 0.23
C ARG A 123 -14.45 6.54 0.97
N PHE A 124 -14.62 7.61 1.74
CA PHE A 124 -13.55 8.16 2.57
C PHE A 124 -13.02 7.12 3.57
N LEU A 125 -13.90 6.44 4.29
CA LEU A 125 -13.50 5.42 5.25
C LEU A 125 -12.82 4.23 4.55
N ALA A 126 -13.33 3.80 3.39
CA ALA A 126 -12.68 2.78 2.57
C ALA A 126 -11.27 3.20 2.15
N TYR A 127 -11.09 4.44 1.67
CA TYR A 127 -9.79 4.98 1.30
C TYR A 127 -8.82 4.99 2.49
N ARG A 128 -9.27 5.44 3.67
CA ARG A 128 -8.43 5.53 4.86
C ARG A 128 -8.08 4.15 5.43
N GLU A 129 -9.06 3.29 5.67
CA GLU A 129 -8.84 2.01 6.36
C GLU A 129 -8.32 0.92 5.43
N MET A 130 -8.99 0.76 4.27
CA MET A 130 -8.72 -0.38 3.40
C MET A 130 -7.55 -0.13 2.44
N PHE A 131 -7.13 1.13 2.26
CA PHE A 131 -5.98 1.46 1.42
C PHE A 131 -4.84 2.12 2.21
N MET A 132 -4.98 3.35 2.71
CA MET A 132 -3.86 4.08 3.30
C MET A 132 -3.30 3.39 4.56
N ASN A 133 -4.15 3.06 5.52
CA ASN A 133 -3.73 2.36 6.73
C ASN A 133 -3.20 0.95 6.41
N HIS A 134 -3.72 0.31 5.39
CA HIS A 134 -3.26 -0.99 4.91
C HIS A 134 -1.84 -0.91 4.34
N VAL A 135 -1.53 0.12 3.55
CA VAL A 135 -0.17 0.40 3.09
C VAL A 135 0.77 0.62 4.27
N VAL A 136 0.40 1.49 5.21
CA VAL A 136 1.19 1.78 6.42
C VAL A 136 1.43 0.53 7.24
N HIS A 137 0.38 -0.29 7.45
CA HIS A 137 0.45 -1.55 8.19
C HIS A 137 1.47 -2.53 7.58
N HIS A 138 1.34 -2.83 6.29
CA HIS A 138 2.23 -3.79 5.64
C HIS A 138 3.64 -3.22 5.41
N ARG A 139 3.80 -1.93 5.18
CA ARG A 139 5.11 -1.29 5.14
C ARG A 139 5.84 -1.42 6.48
N ALA A 140 5.13 -1.23 7.61
CA ALA A 140 5.72 -1.41 8.93
C ALA A 140 6.17 -2.86 9.15
N GLN A 141 5.38 -3.84 8.74
CA GLN A 141 5.81 -5.25 8.75
C GLN A 141 7.06 -5.44 7.88
N LEU A 142 7.08 -4.88 6.66
CA LEU A 142 8.21 -4.98 5.75
C LEU A 142 9.50 -4.42 6.39
N GLY A 143 9.42 -3.32 7.15
CA GLY A 143 10.53 -2.77 7.92
C GLY A 143 11.12 -3.78 8.93
N VAL A 144 10.27 -4.56 9.61
CA VAL A 144 10.73 -5.65 10.49
C VAL A 144 11.44 -6.75 9.69
N TYR A 145 10.92 -7.10 8.51
CA TYR A 145 11.55 -8.11 7.64
C TYR A 145 12.90 -7.64 7.11
N LEU A 146 13.03 -6.36 6.74
CA LEU A 146 14.34 -5.76 6.38
C LEU A 146 15.34 -5.95 7.52
N ARG A 147 14.98 -5.55 8.75
CA ARG A 147 15.85 -5.69 9.93
C ARG A 147 16.30 -7.13 10.16
N LEU A 148 15.39 -8.08 10.06
CA LEU A 148 15.69 -9.52 10.26
C LEU A 148 16.56 -10.12 9.15
N ASN A 149 16.61 -9.47 7.98
CA ASN A 149 17.51 -9.83 6.88
C ASN A 149 18.80 -8.97 6.84
N SER A 150 19.08 -8.19 7.90
CA SER A 150 20.23 -7.29 7.99
C SER A 150 20.27 -6.19 6.93
N GLU A 151 19.11 -5.83 6.38
CA GLU A 151 18.97 -4.71 5.49
C GLU A 151 18.72 -3.41 6.27
N PRO A 152 19.18 -2.25 5.78
CA PRO A 152 18.93 -0.99 6.45
C PRO A 152 17.45 -0.64 6.42
N VAL A 153 16.90 -0.18 7.57
CA VAL A 153 15.50 0.23 7.70
C VAL A 153 15.39 1.74 7.53
N PRO A 154 14.54 2.25 6.61
CA PRO A 154 14.42 3.69 6.41
C PRO A 154 13.77 4.37 7.62
N ALA A 155 14.16 5.62 7.87
CA ALA A 155 13.41 6.53 8.73
C ALA A 155 12.06 6.87 8.06
N THR A 156 10.94 6.68 8.77
CA THR A 156 9.59 6.95 8.23
C THR A 156 8.87 8.09 8.96
N TYR A 157 8.39 7.84 10.17
CA TYR A 157 7.76 8.84 11.04
C TYR A 157 8.67 9.29 12.19
N GLY A 158 9.82 8.67 12.30
CA GLY A 158 10.86 8.92 13.27
C GLY A 158 12.17 8.31 12.78
N PRO A 159 13.30 8.55 13.46
CA PRO A 159 14.58 7.97 13.12
C PRO A 159 14.53 6.44 13.25
N SER A 160 15.36 5.75 12.46
CA SER A 160 15.70 4.34 12.65
C SER A 160 17.09 4.21 13.24
N ALA A 161 17.56 2.96 13.49
CA ALA A 161 18.95 2.73 13.87
C ALA A 161 19.93 3.00 12.71
N ASP A 162 19.43 3.09 11.48
CA ASP A 162 20.26 3.24 10.26
C ASP A 162 20.18 4.65 9.68
N GLU A 163 19.13 5.41 9.99
CA GLU A 163 18.88 6.75 9.42
C GLU A 163 18.30 7.72 10.45
N THR A 164 18.77 8.96 10.38
CA THR A 164 18.18 10.11 11.08
C THR A 164 17.23 10.85 10.16
N LEU A 165 16.35 11.70 10.73
CA LEU A 165 15.44 12.56 9.96
C LEU A 165 16.12 13.87 9.46
N GLY A 166 17.45 13.93 9.47
CA GLY A 166 18.19 15.06 8.91
C GLY A 166 18.30 16.30 9.82
N PHE A 167 18.12 16.11 11.14
CA PHE A 167 18.41 17.14 12.17
C PHE A 167 19.37 16.60 13.23
#